data_e553f3c310f6f6b17b0e4303d208e4a8
#
_entry.id   e553f3c310f6f6b17b0e4303d208e4a8
#
_cell.length_a   1.000
_cell.length_b   1.000
_cell.length_c   1.000
_cell.angle_alpha   90.00
_cell.angle_beta   90.00
_cell.angle_gamma   90.00
#
_symmetry.space_group_name_H-M   'P 1'
#
loop_
_entity.id
_entity.type
_entity.pdbx_description
1 polymer ?
#
loop_
_entity_poly.entity_id
_entity_poly.type
_entity_poly.pdbx_seq_one_letter_code
_entity_poly.pdbx_strand_id
1 'polypeptide(L)'
;DVISVACGTILNGFVGDSAYTFCVGEVAPEVKKLLKATKDSLYLGIQCAVEGHRLGDISNAIQTYCESQGYSVVRELVGHGIGRKMHEEPEVPNYGRRGCGPLLRNGMCICIEPMINMGSKNVAFEKDGWTVRTKDRKPSAHFEHCIAIRPDGPHILSSFKFLEEVLGENAI
;
A
#
# COMPACT_ATOMS: atom_id res chain seq x y z
N ASP A 1 -19.51 3.31 6.57
CA ASP A 1 -18.17 3.81 6.87
C ASP A 1 -17.10 2.86 6.30
N VAL A 2 -15.84 3.34 6.28
CA VAL A 2 -14.65 2.52 5.99
C VAL A 2 -13.62 2.69 7.10
N ILE A 3 -12.89 1.61 7.40
CA ILE A 3 -11.82 1.63 8.39
C ILE A 3 -10.59 0.92 7.84
N SER A 4 -9.43 1.56 7.86
CA SER A 4 -8.15 0.92 7.57
C SER A 4 -7.55 0.39 8.87
N VAL A 5 -7.17 -0.87 8.87
CA VAL A 5 -6.48 -1.53 9.98
C VAL A 5 -5.09 -1.92 9.49
N ALA A 6 -4.06 -1.34 10.09
CA ALA A 6 -2.67 -1.76 9.92
C ALA A 6 -2.24 -2.62 11.10
N CYS A 7 -1.52 -3.69 10.86
CA CYS A 7 -1.14 -4.66 11.87
C CYS A 7 0.32 -5.09 11.70
N GLY A 8 1.18 -4.54 12.54
CA GLY A 8 2.57 -4.97 12.66
C GLY A 8 2.72 -6.10 13.70
N THR A 9 3.47 -7.13 13.36
CA THR A 9 3.73 -8.28 14.23
C THR A 9 5.23 -8.56 14.34
N ILE A 10 5.64 -9.14 15.46
CA ILE A 10 7.05 -9.55 15.68
C ILE A 10 7.08 -11.04 15.97
N LEU A 11 7.87 -11.78 15.18
CA LEU A 11 8.10 -13.20 15.40
C LEU A 11 9.59 -13.52 15.24
N ASN A 12 10.18 -14.13 16.25
CA ASN A 12 11.60 -14.52 16.26
C ASN A 12 12.56 -13.35 15.90
N GLY A 13 12.22 -12.13 16.30
CA GLY A 13 13.03 -10.93 16.06
C GLY A 13 12.93 -10.36 14.63
N PHE A 14 11.95 -10.81 13.84
CA PHE A 14 11.59 -10.23 12.56
C PHE A 14 10.19 -9.61 12.61
N VAL A 15 10.00 -8.56 11.82
CA VAL A 15 8.75 -7.82 11.76
C VAL A 15 8.00 -8.19 10.47
N GLY A 16 6.68 -8.38 10.59
CA GLY A 16 5.76 -8.45 9.45
C GLY A 16 4.74 -7.34 9.57
N ASP A 17 4.33 -6.77 8.45
CA ASP A 17 3.38 -5.67 8.38
C ASP A 17 2.33 -5.90 7.32
N SER A 18 1.12 -5.39 7.54
CA SER A 18 0.02 -5.51 6.59
C SER A 18 -1.09 -4.53 6.94
N ALA A 19 -1.75 -3.97 5.92
CA ALA A 19 -2.93 -3.15 6.12
C ALA A 19 -4.05 -3.50 5.14
N TYR A 20 -5.28 -3.40 5.62
CA TYR A 20 -6.49 -3.63 4.84
C TYR A 20 -7.57 -2.62 5.21
N THR A 21 -8.27 -2.08 4.20
CA THR A 21 -9.41 -1.19 4.41
C THR A 21 -10.72 -1.97 4.30
N PHE A 22 -11.48 -1.99 5.38
CA PHE A 22 -12.76 -2.68 5.51
C PHE A 22 -13.94 -1.76 5.26
N CYS A 23 -15.00 -2.31 4.67
CA CYS A 23 -16.32 -1.71 4.67
C CYS A 23 -17.04 -2.02 5.99
N VAL A 24 -17.61 -1.01 6.65
CA VAL A 24 -18.41 -1.16 7.87
C VAL A 24 -19.85 -0.75 7.57
N GLY A 25 -20.73 -1.73 7.52
CA GLY A 25 -22.13 -1.55 7.09
C GLY A 25 -22.24 -1.19 5.61
N GLU A 26 -23.28 -0.43 5.25
CA GLU A 26 -23.43 0.04 3.88
C GLU A 26 -22.42 1.12 3.55
N VAL A 27 -21.75 0.96 2.42
CA VAL A 27 -20.73 1.88 1.89
C VAL A 27 -21.11 2.28 0.47
N ALA A 28 -21.05 3.59 0.19
CA ALA A 28 -21.37 4.14 -1.11
C ALA A 28 -20.55 3.50 -2.24
N PRO A 29 -21.15 3.25 -3.42
CA PRO A 29 -20.48 2.56 -4.52
C PRO A 29 -19.18 3.24 -4.98
N GLU A 30 -19.11 4.56 -4.95
CA GLU A 30 -17.92 5.32 -5.29
C GLU A 30 -16.77 5.10 -4.29
N VAL A 31 -17.09 4.88 -3.01
CA VAL A 31 -16.07 4.54 -1.99
C VAL A 31 -15.58 3.11 -2.20
N LYS A 32 -16.46 2.15 -2.49
CA LYS A 32 -16.06 0.78 -2.84
C LYS A 32 -15.15 0.74 -4.07
N LYS A 33 -15.42 1.58 -5.07
CA LYS A 33 -14.54 1.74 -6.25
C LYS A 33 -13.16 2.27 -5.86
N LEU A 34 -13.08 3.23 -4.93
CA LEU A 34 -11.80 3.70 -4.40
C LEU A 34 -11.02 2.57 -3.72
N LEU A 35 -11.68 1.80 -2.84
CA LEU A 35 -11.06 0.68 -2.14
C LEU A 35 -10.51 -0.34 -3.14
N LYS A 36 -11.34 -0.73 -4.11
CA LYS A 36 -10.93 -1.67 -5.16
C LYS A 36 -9.74 -1.13 -5.96
N ALA A 37 -9.79 0.13 -6.41
CA ALA A 37 -8.68 0.72 -7.17
C ALA A 37 -7.39 0.77 -6.35
N THR A 38 -7.48 1.07 -5.05
CA THR A 38 -6.31 1.08 -4.16
C THR A 38 -5.70 -0.32 -4.06
N LYS A 39 -6.52 -1.34 -3.82
CA LYS A 39 -6.07 -2.73 -3.75
C LYS A 39 -5.50 -3.22 -5.09
N ASP A 40 -6.18 -2.95 -6.21
CA ASP A 40 -5.67 -3.30 -7.54
C ASP A 40 -4.30 -2.64 -7.80
N SER A 41 -4.12 -1.37 -7.39
CA SER A 41 -2.86 -0.66 -7.56
C SER A 41 -1.72 -1.29 -6.77
N LEU A 42 -2.00 -1.81 -5.56
CA LEU A 42 -1.03 -2.57 -4.76
C LEU A 42 -0.52 -3.78 -5.55
N TYR A 43 -1.41 -4.59 -6.11
CA TYR A 43 -1.01 -5.76 -6.88
C TYR A 43 -0.28 -5.40 -8.17
N LEU A 44 -0.65 -4.31 -8.85
CA LEU A 44 0.10 -3.81 -10.01
C LEU A 44 1.52 -3.37 -9.61
N GLY A 45 1.67 -2.71 -8.46
CA GLY A 45 2.98 -2.38 -7.90
C GLY A 45 3.80 -3.64 -7.59
N ILE A 46 3.20 -4.62 -6.94
CA ILE A 46 3.85 -5.90 -6.62
C ILE A 46 4.35 -6.61 -7.88
N GLN A 47 3.58 -6.63 -8.96
CA GLN A 47 4.01 -7.23 -10.24
C GLN A 47 5.26 -6.57 -10.84
N CYS A 48 5.51 -5.30 -10.51
CA CYS A 48 6.72 -4.58 -10.93
C CYS A 48 7.92 -4.82 -10.00
N ALA A 49 7.72 -5.47 -8.84
CA ALA A 49 8.74 -5.72 -7.84
C ALA A 49 9.63 -6.92 -8.20
N VAL A 50 10.26 -6.87 -9.36
CA VAL A 50 11.08 -7.93 -9.93
C VAL A 50 12.56 -7.59 -9.76
N GLU A 51 13.40 -8.61 -9.48
CA GLU A 51 14.84 -8.43 -9.41
C GLU A 51 15.40 -7.78 -10.70
N GLY A 52 16.24 -6.78 -10.53
CA GLY A 52 16.80 -5.99 -11.63
C GLY A 52 15.96 -4.81 -12.07
N HIS A 53 14.68 -4.74 -11.68
CA HIS A 53 13.87 -3.51 -11.83
C HIS A 53 14.30 -2.46 -10.79
N ARG A 54 13.76 -1.27 -10.92
CA ARG A 54 13.99 -0.19 -9.96
C ARG A 54 12.73 0.09 -9.16
N LEU A 55 12.91 0.60 -7.96
CA LEU A 55 11.82 0.92 -7.04
C LEU A 55 10.79 1.88 -7.68
N GLY A 56 11.24 2.82 -8.51
CA GLY A 56 10.38 3.71 -9.27
C GLY A 56 9.45 3.00 -10.27
N ASP A 57 9.72 1.76 -10.64
CA ASP A 57 8.82 0.98 -11.51
C ASP A 57 7.56 0.58 -10.73
N ILE A 58 7.70 0.22 -9.44
CA ILE A 58 6.60 -0.02 -8.50
C ILE A 58 5.79 1.26 -8.32
N SER A 59 6.48 2.33 -7.93
CA SER A 59 5.89 3.65 -7.65
C SER A 59 5.09 4.20 -8.84
N ASN A 60 5.64 4.08 -10.04
CA ASN A 60 5.01 4.56 -11.26
C ASN A 60 3.77 3.74 -11.64
N ALA A 61 3.81 2.42 -11.46
CA ALA A 61 2.67 1.55 -11.75
C ALA A 61 1.47 1.92 -10.87
N ILE A 62 1.69 2.09 -9.57
CA ILE A 62 0.66 2.51 -8.60
C ILE A 62 0.09 3.87 -8.99
N GLN A 63 0.95 4.87 -9.15
CA GLN A 63 0.54 6.24 -9.46
C GLN A 63 -0.26 6.31 -10.75
N THR A 64 0.28 5.75 -11.83
CA THR A 64 -0.36 5.81 -13.16
C THR A 64 -1.74 5.19 -13.14
N TYR A 65 -1.89 4.03 -12.48
CA TYR A 65 -3.18 3.37 -12.38
C TYR A 65 -4.18 4.21 -11.57
N CYS A 66 -3.84 4.64 -10.36
CA CYS A 66 -4.75 5.41 -9.51
C CYS A 66 -5.15 6.74 -10.14
N GLU A 67 -4.21 7.48 -10.73
CA GLU A 67 -4.49 8.76 -11.38
C GLU A 67 -5.36 8.57 -12.64
N SER A 68 -5.21 7.47 -13.38
CA SER A 68 -6.09 7.15 -14.51
C SER A 68 -7.55 6.87 -14.11
N GLN A 69 -7.76 6.45 -12.86
CA GLN A 69 -9.09 6.26 -12.27
C GLN A 69 -9.67 7.54 -11.63
N GLY A 70 -8.93 8.67 -11.70
CA GLY A 70 -9.33 9.96 -11.15
C GLY A 70 -9.03 10.13 -9.65
N TYR A 71 -8.21 9.26 -9.07
CA TYR A 71 -7.78 9.33 -7.68
C TYR A 71 -6.42 9.99 -7.52
N SER A 72 -6.07 10.36 -6.30
CA SER A 72 -4.79 11.00 -5.97
C SER A 72 -3.97 10.17 -5.00
N VAL A 73 -2.65 10.10 -5.24
CA VAL A 73 -1.72 9.37 -4.40
C VAL A 73 -1.18 10.29 -3.29
N VAL A 74 -1.25 9.84 -2.04
CA VAL A 74 -0.61 10.49 -0.88
C VAL A 74 0.90 10.47 -1.06
N ARG A 75 1.57 11.57 -0.70
CA ARG A 75 3.03 11.73 -0.90
C ARG A 75 3.83 11.84 0.39
N GLU A 76 3.17 12.20 1.47
CA GLU A 76 3.77 12.44 2.77
C GLU A 76 4.01 11.15 3.57
N LEU A 77 3.37 10.06 3.15
CA LEU A 77 3.48 8.73 3.73
C LEU A 77 3.83 7.75 2.62
N VAL A 78 4.80 6.88 2.89
CA VAL A 78 5.39 5.97 1.90
C VAL A 78 5.65 4.60 2.53
N GLY A 79 5.76 3.58 1.72
CA GLY A 79 6.22 2.26 2.13
C GLY A 79 7.72 2.26 2.50
N HIS A 80 8.20 1.12 2.92
CA HIS A 80 9.53 1.02 3.52
C HIS A 80 10.15 -0.37 3.36
N GLY A 81 11.45 -0.46 3.55
CA GLY A 81 12.12 -1.73 3.83
C GLY A 81 11.66 -2.29 5.18
N ILE A 82 11.71 -3.61 5.35
CA ILE A 82 11.29 -4.27 6.58
C ILE A 82 12.17 -5.49 6.86
N GLY A 83 12.42 -5.74 8.15
CA GLY A 83 13.25 -6.87 8.56
C GLY A 83 13.27 -7.03 10.07
N ARG A 84 14.35 -6.64 10.73
CA ARG A 84 14.43 -6.62 12.20
C ARG A 84 13.80 -5.38 12.82
N LYS A 85 13.66 -4.32 12.03
CA LYS A 85 12.91 -3.11 12.40
C LYS A 85 11.68 -3.01 11.51
N MET A 86 10.65 -2.34 11.99
CA MET A 86 9.43 -2.09 11.21
C MET A 86 9.76 -1.21 10.00
N HIS A 87 10.48 -0.13 10.20
CA HIS A 87 10.87 0.77 9.13
C HIS A 87 12.38 0.68 8.91
N GLU A 88 12.75 0.15 7.74
CA GLU A 88 14.13 0.07 7.24
C GLU A 88 14.22 0.74 5.86
N GLU A 89 15.42 1.03 5.40
CA GLU A 89 15.66 1.45 4.02
C GLU A 89 15.38 0.29 3.03
N PRO A 90 14.96 0.60 1.81
CA PRO A 90 14.69 1.93 1.26
C PRO A 90 13.27 2.41 1.56
N GLU A 91 13.02 3.73 1.48
CA GLU A 91 11.66 4.25 1.32
C GLU A 91 11.04 3.72 0.01
N VAL A 92 9.73 3.41 0.05
CA VAL A 92 8.97 2.86 -1.08
C VAL A 92 7.79 3.78 -1.41
N PRO A 93 8.02 4.92 -2.09
CA PRO A 93 6.95 5.83 -2.46
C PRO A 93 5.94 5.18 -3.42
N ASN A 94 4.66 5.52 -3.25
CA ASN A 94 3.58 5.08 -4.15
C ASN A 94 3.44 5.99 -5.39
N TYR A 95 4.39 6.87 -5.61
CA TYR A 95 4.49 7.79 -6.74
C TYR A 95 5.93 7.92 -7.19
N GLY A 96 6.16 8.15 -8.47
CA GLY A 96 7.51 8.32 -8.97
C GLY A 96 7.64 8.08 -10.47
N ARG A 97 8.89 8.11 -10.93
CA ARG A 97 9.25 7.94 -12.34
C ARG A 97 9.77 6.53 -12.57
N ARG A 98 9.26 5.90 -13.62
CA ARG A 98 9.75 4.60 -14.09
C ARG A 98 11.27 4.63 -14.31
N GLY A 99 11.94 3.55 -13.95
CA GLY A 99 13.38 3.36 -14.11
C GLY A 99 14.25 4.19 -13.16
N CYS A 100 13.67 4.79 -12.11
CA CYS A 100 14.38 5.59 -11.11
C CYS A 100 14.44 4.87 -9.75
N GLY A 101 15.27 5.40 -8.86
CA GLY A 101 15.41 4.90 -7.49
C GLY A 101 16.33 3.66 -7.36
N PRO A 102 16.38 3.07 -6.16
CA PRO A 102 17.18 1.89 -5.87
C PRO A 102 16.87 0.71 -6.78
N LEU A 103 17.90 -0.09 -7.08
CA LEU A 103 17.76 -1.34 -7.80
C LEU A 103 17.19 -2.41 -6.87
N LEU A 104 16.15 -3.09 -7.30
CA LEU A 104 15.58 -4.22 -6.57
C LEU A 104 16.48 -5.43 -6.70
N ARG A 105 16.81 -6.05 -5.56
CA ARG A 105 17.72 -7.18 -5.47
C ARG A 105 17.06 -8.35 -4.75
N ASN A 106 17.42 -9.55 -5.16
CA ASN A 106 17.04 -10.77 -4.44
C ASN A 106 17.36 -10.66 -2.94
N GLY A 107 16.42 -11.05 -2.11
CA GLY A 107 16.51 -11.03 -0.65
C GLY A 107 16.04 -9.72 0.00
N MET A 108 15.75 -8.67 -0.77
CA MET A 108 15.11 -7.47 -0.22
C MET A 108 13.68 -7.80 0.23
N CYS A 109 13.33 -7.33 1.43
CA CYS A 109 11.95 -7.33 1.94
C CYS A 109 11.49 -5.89 2.05
N ILE A 110 10.33 -5.58 1.46
CA ILE A 110 9.76 -4.23 1.44
C ILE A 110 8.25 -4.28 1.67
N CYS A 111 7.71 -3.20 2.24
CA CYS A 111 6.28 -2.93 2.32
C CYS A 111 5.88 -2.03 1.15
N ILE A 112 4.86 -2.46 0.40
CA ILE A 112 4.20 -1.66 -0.63
C ILE A 112 2.82 -1.34 -0.08
N GLU A 113 2.51 -0.06 0.09
CA GLU A 113 1.38 0.39 0.89
C GLU A 113 0.69 1.63 0.29
N PRO A 114 0.03 1.52 -0.87
CA PRO A 114 -0.66 2.65 -1.46
C PRO A 114 -1.73 3.24 -0.51
N MET A 115 -1.61 4.55 -0.30
CA MET A 115 -2.61 5.39 0.35
C MET A 115 -3.20 6.31 -0.71
N ILE A 116 -4.48 6.11 -1.02
CA ILE A 116 -5.14 6.71 -2.18
C ILE A 116 -6.34 7.53 -1.72
N ASN A 117 -6.36 8.79 -2.13
CA ASN A 117 -7.44 9.74 -1.80
C ASN A 117 -8.46 9.82 -2.94
N MET A 118 -9.74 9.87 -2.59
CA MET A 118 -10.83 10.13 -3.53
C MET A 118 -10.76 11.54 -4.13
N GLY A 119 -10.18 12.49 -3.41
CA GLY A 119 -10.05 13.88 -3.80
C GLY A 119 -8.60 14.30 -4.02
N SER A 120 -8.21 15.39 -3.38
CA SER A 120 -6.86 15.93 -3.51
C SER A 120 -5.83 15.04 -2.80
N LYS A 121 -4.59 15.06 -3.29
CA LYS A 121 -3.47 14.30 -2.69
C LYS A 121 -3.03 14.81 -1.32
N ASN A 122 -3.45 16.02 -0.93
CA ASN A 122 -2.95 16.69 0.25
C ASN A 122 -3.55 16.09 1.53
N VAL A 123 -2.71 15.93 2.54
CA VAL A 123 -3.10 15.48 3.88
C VAL A 123 -2.84 16.57 4.93
N ALA A 124 -3.44 16.41 6.08
CA ALA A 124 -3.23 17.24 7.26
C ALA A 124 -2.90 16.33 8.45
N PHE A 125 -1.83 16.67 9.17
CA PHE A 125 -1.46 16.03 10.42
C PHE A 125 -2.21 16.73 11.56
N GLU A 126 -2.91 15.96 12.36
CA GLU A 126 -3.69 16.49 13.48
C GLU A 126 -2.76 16.81 14.68
N LYS A 127 -3.30 17.56 15.63
CA LYS A 127 -2.54 18.04 16.80
C LYS A 127 -2.11 16.93 17.76
N ASP A 128 -2.70 15.74 17.66
CA ASP A 128 -2.35 14.57 18.47
C ASP A 128 -0.99 13.95 18.06
N GLY A 129 -0.39 14.44 16.96
CA GLY A 129 0.89 13.97 16.44
C GLY A 129 0.83 12.59 15.78
N TRP A 130 -0.37 12.04 15.62
CA TRP A 130 -0.59 10.69 15.07
C TRP A 130 -1.57 10.68 13.91
N THR A 131 -2.75 11.26 14.08
CA THR A 131 -3.84 11.19 13.11
C THR A 131 -3.51 11.99 11.85
N VAL A 132 -3.62 11.33 10.71
CA VAL A 132 -3.49 11.94 9.37
C VAL A 132 -4.85 11.88 8.68
N ARG A 133 -5.30 13.02 8.13
CA ARG A 133 -6.57 13.14 7.41
C ARG A 133 -6.37 13.72 6.04
N THR A 134 -7.24 13.37 5.10
CA THR A 134 -7.34 14.08 3.83
C THR A 134 -7.70 15.55 4.09
N LYS A 135 -7.00 16.48 3.43
CA LYS A 135 -7.23 17.91 3.64
C LYS A 135 -8.63 18.36 3.21
N ASP A 136 -9.20 17.71 2.22
CA ASP A 136 -10.54 17.97 1.70
C ASP A 136 -11.64 17.13 2.37
N ARG A 137 -11.27 16.31 3.37
CA ARG A 137 -12.19 15.46 4.15
C ARG A 137 -12.91 14.38 3.32
N LYS A 138 -12.45 14.09 2.11
CA LYS A 138 -12.96 12.99 1.30
C LYS A 138 -12.36 11.67 1.75
N PRO A 139 -13.01 10.53 1.43
CA PRO A 139 -12.50 9.20 1.76
C PRO A 139 -11.08 8.95 1.23
N SER A 140 -10.34 8.15 1.99
CA SER A 140 -9.05 7.58 1.61
C SER A 140 -9.06 6.08 1.86
N ALA A 141 -8.25 5.33 1.13
CA ALA A 141 -8.07 3.89 1.31
C ALA A 141 -6.58 3.56 1.43
N HIS A 142 -6.30 2.52 2.22
CA HIS A 142 -4.95 2.02 2.48
C HIS A 142 -4.96 0.49 2.43
N PHE A 143 -4.10 -0.09 1.61
CA PHE A 143 -3.82 -1.53 1.56
C PHE A 143 -2.32 -1.73 1.53
N GLU A 144 -1.84 -2.78 2.19
CA GLU A 144 -0.42 -3.03 2.33
C GLU A 144 -0.08 -4.51 2.28
N HIS A 145 1.02 -4.80 1.59
CA HIS A 145 1.70 -6.10 1.67
C HIS A 145 3.19 -5.95 1.92
N CYS A 146 3.70 -6.75 2.87
CA CYS A 146 5.11 -7.11 2.89
C CYS A 146 5.39 -8.13 1.77
N ILE A 147 6.42 -7.87 1.00
CA ILE A 147 6.88 -8.78 -0.06
C ILE A 147 8.38 -9.06 0.05
N ALA A 148 8.80 -10.20 -0.45
CA ALA A 148 10.21 -10.51 -0.67
C ALA A 148 10.51 -10.52 -2.18
N ILE A 149 11.59 -9.84 -2.58
CA ILE A 149 12.11 -9.92 -3.95
C ILE A 149 12.88 -11.22 -4.10
N ARG A 150 12.46 -12.06 -5.06
CA ARG A 150 13.08 -13.36 -5.34
C ARG A 150 13.40 -13.48 -6.82
N PRO A 151 14.30 -14.41 -7.23
CA PRO A 151 14.66 -14.63 -8.64
C PRO A 151 13.47 -15.08 -9.51
N ASP A 152 12.50 -15.76 -8.91
CA ASP A 152 11.27 -16.24 -9.55
C ASP A 152 10.10 -15.24 -9.50
N GLY A 153 10.34 -14.06 -8.93
CA GLY A 153 9.38 -12.97 -8.82
C GLY A 153 9.10 -12.52 -7.38
N PRO A 154 8.21 -11.56 -7.18
CA PRO A 154 7.85 -11.09 -5.85
C PRO A 154 7.01 -12.13 -5.09
N HIS A 155 7.39 -12.42 -3.86
CA HIS A 155 6.64 -13.28 -2.96
C HIS A 155 5.92 -12.46 -1.90
N ILE A 156 4.59 -12.54 -1.85
CA ILE A 156 3.77 -11.89 -0.82
C ILE A 156 3.92 -12.66 0.49
N LEU A 157 4.38 -11.97 1.54
CA LEU A 157 4.58 -12.53 2.87
C LEU A 157 3.38 -12.33 3.80
N SER A 158 2.56 -11.32 3.55
CA SER A 158 1.36 -10.95 4.32
C SER A 158 0.09 -11.08 3.47
N SER A 159 -0.27 -12.32 3.10
CA SER A 159 -1.41 -12.57 2.20
C SER A 159 -2.76 -12.23 2.85
N PHE A 160 -3.66 -11.59 2.10
CA PHE A 160 -5.05 -11.35 2.50
C PHE A 160 -5.95 -12.59 2.46
N LYS A 161 -5.45 -13.73 1.99
CA LYS A 161 -6.23 -14.94 1.75
C LYS A 161 -7.17 -15.31 2.91
N PHE A 162 -6.60 -15.45 4.13
CA PHE A 162 -7.38 -15.85 5.29
C PHE A 162 -8.41 -14.79 5.71
N LEU A 163 -8.07 -13.52 5.55
CA LEU A 163 -8.96 -12.41 5.83
C LEU A 163 -10.13 -12.39 4.85
N GLU A 164 -9.87 -12.55 3.56
CA GLU A 164 -10.87 -12.54 2.51
C GLU A 164 -11.78 -13.80 2.55
N GLU A 165 -11.26 -14.95 2.95
CA GLU A 165 -12.06 -16.15 3.23
C GLU A 165 -13.09 -15.90 4.33
N VAL A 166 -12.73 -15.14 5.38
CA VAL A 166 -13.66 -14.76 6.46
C VAL A 166 -14.67 -13.71 6.01
N LEU A 167 -14.23 -12.73 5.22
CA LEU A 167 -15.11 -11.66 4.71
C LEU A 167 -16.10 -12.15 3.66
N GLY A 168 -15.76 -13.17 2.88
CA GLY A 168 -16.61 -13.71 1.82
C GLY A 168 -17.00 -12.63 0.81
N GLU A 169 -18.30 -12.42 0.60
CA GLU A 169 -18.83 -11.40 -0.32
C GLU A 169 -18.56 -9.96 0.10
N ASN A 170 -18.12 -9.74 1.34
CA ASN A 170 -17.72 -8.41 1.85
C ASN A 170 -16.24 -8.07 1.60
N ALA A 171 -15.48 -8.97 1.00
CA ALA A 171 -14.11 -8.70 0.58
C ALA A 171 -14.08 -7.64 -0.54
N ILE A 172 -13.00 -6.83 -0.55
CA ILE A 172 -12.77 -5.82 -1.58
C ILE A 172 -11.93 -6.44 -2.72
#